data_1105e0d1a5128697e1a37d3dd00432c7
#
_entry.id   1105e0d1a5128697e1a37d3dd00432c7
#
_cell.length_a   1.000
_cell.length_b   1.000
_cell.length_c   1.000
_cell.angle_alpha   90.00
_cell.angle_beta   90.00
_cell.angle_gamma   90.00
#
_symmetry.space_group_name_H-M   'P 1'
#
loop_
_entity.id
_entity.type
_entity.pdbx_description
1 polymer ?
#
loop_
_entity_poly.entity_id
_entity_poly.type
_entity_poly.pdbx_seq_one_letter_code
_entity_poly.pdbx_strand_id
1 'polypeptide(L)'
;MSETTTIDQSSAVLEVHTGVAGRSARLGHRLVLAPTAWRAAVEADGGQPVAVTVTVDAASLEVVSGEGGLTPLTAPERAVATANAHRSLKVKTNPTIEYRSTAIDATENGYRVRGELTICGTTRPCDFALLYEEAAPAPALAAAVPVRQTDFGIKPFSLMMGTLQVADEVTVVARATV
;
A
#
# COMPACT_ATOMS: atom_id res chain seq x y z
N MET A 1 22.89 21.34 0.34
CA MET A 1 22.24 21.33 -0.99
C MET A 1 21.10 20.33 -0.94
N SER A 2 19.92 20.75 -1.30
CA SER A 2 18.78 19.83 -1.41
C SER A 2 18.90 19.02 -2.69
N GLU A 3 18.73 17.74 -2.56
CA GLU A 3 18.75 16.77 -3.66
C GLU A 3 17.39 16.02 -3.67
N THR A 4 16.87 15.78 -4.86
CA THR A 4 15.62 14.99 -5.01
C THR A 4 15.92 13.71 -5.76
N THR A 5 15.61 12.59 -5.14
CA THR A 5 15.71 11.26 -5.75
C THR A 5 14.31 10.73 -6.03
N THR A 6 14.10 10.16 -7.22
CA THR A 6 12.85 9.48 -7.58
C THR A 6 13.03 7.98 -7.48
N ILE A 7 12.09 7.34 -6.82
CA ILE A 7 11.96 5.88 -6.65
C ILE A 7 10.65 5.46 -7.28
N ASP A 8 10.63 4.35 -7.98
CA ASP A 8 9.44 3.78 -8.63
C ASP A 8 9.46 2.24 -8.62
N GLN A 9 8.53 1.63 -9.34
CA GLN A 9 8.38 0.17 -9.44
C GLN A 9 9.61 -0.55 -10.02
N SER A 10 10.54 0.17 -10.67
CA SER A 10 11.78 -0.43 -11.17
C SER A 10 12.87 -0.58 -10.10
N SER A 11 12.76 0.16 -9.01
CA SER A 11 13.78 0.25 -7.95
C SER A 11 13.30 -0.12 -6.55
N ALA A 12 11.98 -0.23 -6.36
CA ALA A 12 11.39 -0.55 -5.06
C ALA A 12 10.09 -1.34 -5.20
N VAL A 13 9.68 -1.96 -4.11
CA VAL A 13 8.43 -2.71 -3.98
C VAL A 13 7.42 -1.85 -3.23
N LEU A 14 6.20 -1.78 -3.75
CA LEU A 14 5.03 -1.22 -3.08
C LEU A 14 3.86 -2.17 -3.29
N GLU A 15 3.29 -2.67 -2.21
CA GLU A 15 2.21 -3.66 -2.24
C GLU A 15 1.13 -3.31 -1.22
N VAL A 16 -0.08 -3.82 -1.47
CA VAL A 16 -1.19 -3.81 -0.52
C VAL A 16 -1.57 -5.25 -0.21
N HIS A 17 -1.50 -5.63 1.04
CA HIS A 17 -1.85 -6.96 1.53
C HIS A 17 -3.21 -6.91 2.20
N THR A 18 -4.18 -7.67 1.70
CA THR A 18 -5.52 -7.73 2.28
C THR A 18 -5.68 -8.89 3.24
N GLY A 19 -6.61 -8.74 4.18
CA GLY A 19 -7.09 -9.81 5.03
C GLY A 19 -8.50 -10.25 4.63
N VAL A 20 -9.01 -11.27 5.30
CA VAL A 20 -10.37 -11.80 5.10
C VAL A 20 -11.13 -11.74 6.41
N ALA A 21 -12.41 -11.35 6.34
CA ALA A 21 -13.30 -11.25 7.49
C ALA A 21 -14.66 -11.91 7.20
N GLY A 22 -15.49 -12.04 8.24
CA GLY A 22 -16.81 -12.65 8.18
C GLY A 22 -16.82 -14.14 8.56
N ARG A 23 -18.02 -14.71 8.64
CA ARG A 23 -18.21 -16.12 9.05
C ARG A 23 -17.59 -17.11 8.08
N SER A 24 -17.52 -16.76 6.81
CA SER A 24 -16.97 -17.58 5.73
C SER A 24 -15.54 -17.18 5.35
N ALA A 25 -14.81 -16.51 6.23
CA ALA A 25 -13.46 -16.01 5.97
C ALA A 25 -12.50 -17.06 5.38
N ARG A 26 -12.59 -18.32 5.82
CA ARG A 26 -11.78 -19.43 5.31
C ARG A 26 -11.99 -19.74 3.83
N LEU A 27 -13.10 -19.27 3.23
CA LEU A 27 -13.39 -19.45 1.80
C LEU A 27 -12.75 -18.38 0.93
N GLY A 28 -12.28 -17.30 1.53
CA GLY A 28 -11.69 -16.17 0.84
C GLY A 28 -10.17 -16.25 0.74
N HIS A 29 -9.62 -15.45 -0.17
CA HIS A 29 -8.18 -15.32 -0.36
C HIS A 29 -7.68 -14.04 0.29
N ARG A 30 -6.52 -14.11 0.95
CA ARG A 30 -5.71 -12.95 1.25
C ARG A 30 -4.99 -12.55 -0.01
N LEU A 31 -5.20 -11.32 -0.45
CA LEU A 31 -4.70 -10.83 -1.74
C LEU A 31 -3.47 -9.97 -1.53
N VAL A 32 -2.57 -10.01 -2.51
CA VAL A 32 -1.51 -9.03 -2.69
C VAL A 32 -1.81 -8.24 -3.95
N LEU A 33 -1.92 -6.92 -3.82
CA LEU A 33 -2.07 -5.99 -4.94
C LEU A 33 -0.79 -5.18 -5.06
N ALA A 34 -0.39 -4.89 -6.30
CA ALA A 34 0.74 -4.02 -6.57
C ALA A 34 0.35 -2.98 -7.64
N PRO A 35 0.72 -1.70 -7.46
CA PRO A 35 0.55 -0.71 -8.51
C PRO A 35 1.65 -0.87 -9.56
N THR A 36 1.28 -0.76 -10.83
CA THR A 36 2.23 -0.77 -11.95
C THR A 36 2.70 0.64 -12.33
N ALA A 37 2.08 1.67 -11.80
CA ALA A 37 2.42 3.07 -12.01
C ALA A 37 2.37 3.85 -10.70
N TRP A 38 3.53 4.09 -10.12
CA TRP A 38 3.71 4.91 -8.92
C TRP A 38 5.11 5.51 -8.88
N ARG A 39 5.27 6.53 -8.07
CA ARG A 39 6.58 7.14 -7.80
C ARG A 39 6.63 7.72 -6.40
N ALA A 40 7.81 7.73 -5.83
CA ALA A 40 8.15 8.47 -4.61
C ALA A 40 9.24 9.49 -4.93
N ALA A 41 9.01 10.73 -4.60
CA ALA A 41 10.03 11.78 -4.62
C ALA A 41 10.56 11.96 -3.20
N VAL A 42 11.83 11.68 -3.00
CA VAL A 42 12.52 11.82 -1.71
C VAL A 42 13.44 13.02 -1.79
N GLU A 43 13.17 14.02 -0.97
CA GLU A 43 14.04 15.19 -0.81
C GLU A 43 15.03 14.94 0.33
N ALA A 44 16.29 15.16 0.08
CA ALA A 44 17.37 15.03 1.07
C ALA A 44 18.14 16.34 1.21
N ASP A 45 18.61 16.63 2.41
CA ASP A 45 19.55 17.69 2.68
C ASP A 45 20.73 17.13 3.47
N GLY A 46 21.95 17.39 2.98
CA GLY A 46 23.16 16.83 3.58
C GLY A 46 23.16 15.29 3.64
N GLY A 47 22.48 14.62 2.68
CA GLY A 47 22.37 13.16 2.63
C GLY A 47 21.30 12.57 3.57
N GLN A 48 20.55 13.40 4.29
CA GLN A 48 19.47 12.95 5.15
C GLN A 48 18.11 13.24 4.49
N PRO A 49 17.17 12.28 4.45
CA PRO A 49 15.84 12.52 3.91
C PRO A 49 15.09 13.52 4.80
N VAL A 50 14.52 14.54 4.18
CA VAL A 50 13.76 15.61 4.86
C VAL A 50 12.30 15.64 4.45
N ALA A 51 11.96 15.12 3.27
CA ALA A 51 10.58 14.99 2.81
C ALA A 51 10.42 13.82 1.84
N VAL A 52 9.23 13.25 1.83
CA VAL A 52 8.82 12.25 0.83
C VAL A 52 7.39 12.51 0.38
N THR A 53 7.18 12.44 -0.93
CA THR A 53 5.85 12.44 -1.54
C THR A 53 5.72 11.19 -2.39
N VAL A 54 4.70 10.38 -2.11
CA VAL A 54 4.37 9.18 -2.91
C VAL A 54 3.08 9.45 -3.67
N THR A 55 3.10 9.15 -4.96
CA THR A 55 1.94 9.28 -5.84
C THR A 55 1.70 7.94 -6.54
N VAL A 56 0.50 7.40 -6.41
CA VAL A 56 0.09 6.13 -7.01
C VAL A 56 -1.07 6.38 -7.97
N ASP A 57 -0.98 5.86 -9.19
CA ASP A 57 -2.13 5.73 -10.08
C ASP A 57 -3.02 4.60 -9.55
N ALA A 58 -4.17 4.95 -8.99
CA ALA A 58 -5.08 3.98 -8.37
C ALA A 58 -5.59 2.92 -9.37
N ALA A 59 -5.76 3.28 -10.64
CA ALA A 59 -6.18 2.35 -11.69
C ALA A 59 -5.07 1.36 -12.09
N SER A 60 -3.83 1.62 -11.69
CA SER A 60 -2.71 0.72 -11.94
C SER A 60 -2.58 -0.40 -10.90
N LEU A 61 -3.36 -0.38 -9.82
CA LEU A 61 -3.39 -1.47 -8.84
C LEU A 61 -3.93 -2.75 -9.46
N GLU A 62 -3.18 -3.82 -9.34
CA GLU A 62 -3.54 -5.15 -9.83
C GLU A 62 -3.35 -6.21 -8.76
N VAL A 63 -4.25 -7.18 -8.70
CA VAL A 63 -4.07 -8.37 -7.87
C VAL A 63 -3.00 -9.25 -8.51
N VAL A 64 -1.88 -9.41 -7.83
CA VAL A 64 -0.73 -10.18 -8.33
C VAL A 64 -0.68 -11.60 -7.76
N SER A 65 -1.21 -11.81 -6.57
CA SER A 65 -1.30 -13.13 -5.94
C SER A 65 -2.39 -13.18 -4.89
N GLY A 66 -2.68 -14.40 -4.42
CA GLY A 66 -3.60 -14.62 -3.31
C GLY A 66 -3.32 -15.95 -2.62
N GLU A 67 -3.49 -15.97 -1.31
CA GLU A 67 -3.31 -17.13 -0.44
C GLU A 67 -4.59 -17.48 0.30
N GLY A 68 -4.73 -18.73 0.71
CA GLY A 68 -5.91 -19.23 1.40
C GLY A 68 -7.00 -19.67 0.43
N GLY A 69 -8.25 -19.66 0.90
CA GLY A 69 -9.38 -20.20 0.15
C GLY A 69 -9.36 -21.72 0.06
N LEU A 70 -10.33 -22.29 -0.66
CA LEU A 70 -10.44 -23.74 -0.89
C LEU A 70 -9.61 -24.21 -2.09
N THR A 71 -9.38 -23.31 -3.03
CA THR A 71 -8.65 -23.58 -4.28
C THR A 71 -7.67 -22.44 -4.56
N PRO A 72 -6.57 -22.68 -5.32
CA PRO A 72 -5.68 -21.61 -5.74
C PRO A 72 -6.41 -20.52 -6.53
N LEU A 73 -6.00 -19.28 -6.35
CA LEU A 73 -6.56 -18.12 -7.07
C LEU A 73 -6.14 -18.17 -8.55
N THR A 74 -7.11 -18.28 -9.45
CA THR A 74 -6.88 -18.35 -10.89
C THR A 74 -6.66 -16.96 -11.51
N ALA A 75 -6.12 -16.91 -12.73
CA ALA A 75 -5.93 -15.65 -13.46
C ALA A 75 -7.26 -14.89 -13.72
N PRO A 76 -8.37 -15.54 -14.14
CA PRO A 76 -9.66 -14.87 -14.25
C PRO A 76 -10.17 -14.31 -12.93
N GLU A 77 -9.98 -15.02 -11.81
CA GLU A 77 -10.37 -14.55 -10.48
C GLU A 77 -9.56 -13.35 -10.05
N ARG A 78 -8.25 -13.31 -10.36
CA ARG A 78 -7.42 -12.11 -10.12
C ARG A 78 -7.94 -10.90 -10.89
N ALA A 79 -8.34 -11.08 -12.14
CA ALA A 79 -8.91 -9.99 -12.95
C ALA A 79 -10.21 -9.46 -12.35
N VAL A 80 -11.09 -10.33 -11.87
CA VAL A 80 -12.33 -9.95 -11.19
C VAL A 80 -12.03 -9.21 -9.87
N ALA A 81 -11.11 -9.73 -9.07
CA ALA A 81 -10.70 -9.09 -7.83
C ALA A 81 -10.08 -7.69 -8.06
N THR A 82 -9.28 -7.53 -9.10
CA THR A 82 -8.75 -6.24 -9.54
C THR A 82 -9.87 -5.26 -9.89
N ALA A 83 -10.85 -5.68 -10.67
CA ALA A 83 -12.01 -4.85 -11.02
C ALA A 83 -12.83 -4.44 -9.78
N ASN A 84 -12.98 -5.36 -8.81
CA ASN A 84 -13.65 -5.08 -7.55
C ASN A 84 -12.88 -4.05 -6.70
N ALA A 85 -11.55 -4.16 -6.64
CA ALA A 85 -10.71 -3.19 -5.96
C ALA A 85 -10.82 -1.79 -6.60
N HIS A 86 -10.77 -1.70 -7.92
CA HIS A 86 -10.96 -0.43 -8.63
C HIS A 86 -12.32 0.20 -8.35
N ARG A 87 -13.37 -0.61 -8.25
CA ARG A 87 -14.71 -0.13 -7.92
C ARG A 87 -14.79 0.38 -6.47
N SER A 88 -14.22 -0.35 -5.52
CA SER A 88 -14.17 0.04 -4.12
C SER A 88 -13.39 1.36 -3.92
N LEU A 89 -12.30 1.53 -4.63
CA LEU A 89 -11.47 2.74 -4.63
C LEU A 89 -12.05 3.89 -5.47
N LYS A 90 -13.09 3.62 -6.27
CA LYS A 90 -13.71 4.60 -7.17
C LYS A 90 -12.66 5.29 -8.07
N VAL A 91 -11.78 4.50 -8.68
CA VAL A 91 -10.61 5.01 -9.41
C VAL A 91 -10.94 5.97 -10.55
N LYS A 92 -12.14 5.90 -11.12
CA LYS A 92 -12.60 6.82 -12.17
C LYS A 92 -12.76 8.26 -11.68
N THR A 93 -13.16 8.44 -10.41
CA THR A 93 -13.37 9.75 -9.79
C THR A 93 -12.23 10.14 -8.87
N ASN A 94 -11.46 9.16 -8.41
CA ASN A 94 -10.31 9.36 -7.53
C ASN A 94 -9.09 8.61 -8.12
N PRO A 95 -8.48 9.14 -9.18
CA PRO A 95 -7.44 8.41 -9.92
C PRO A 95 -6.11 8.33 -9.17
N THR A 96 -5.91 9.15 -8.15
CA THR A 96 -4.63 9.27 -7.46
C THR A 96 -4.76 8.95 -5.98
N ILE A 97 -3.83 8.13 -5.46
CA ILE A 97 -3.57 7.97 -4.03
C ILE A 97 -2.27 8.71 -3.75
N GLU A 98 -2.24 9.50 -2.70
CA GLU A 98 -1.08 10.32 -2.38
C GLU A 98 -0.71 10.21 -0.90
N TYR A 99 0.59 10.13 -0.63
CA TYR A 99 1.17 10.32 0.69
C TYR A 99 2.13 11.50 0.68
N ARG A 100 2.06 12.38 1.68
CA ARG A 100 2.99 13.48 1.89
C ARG A 100 3.51 13.46 3.33
N SER A 101 4.79 13.38 3.49
CA SER A 101 5.38 13.54 4.81
C SER A 101 5.28 14.97 5.30
N THR A 102 5.11 15.12 6.61
CA THR A 102 5.19 16.40 7.33
C THR A 102 6.47 16.50 8.15
N ALA A 103 7.07 15.36 8.51
CA ALA A 103 8.36 15.29 9.17
C ALA A 103 8.99 13.91 8.97
N ILE A 104 10.31 13.87 8.91
CA ILE A 104 11.11 12.64 8.90
C ILE A 104 12.19 12.79 9.96
N ASP A 105 12.18 11.91 10.95
CA ASP A 105 13.14 11.90 12.04
C ASP A 105 13.97 10.63 11.97
N ALA A 106 15.29 10.74 12.02
CA ALA A 106 16.18 9.60 12.11
C ALA A 106 16.00 8.89 13.45
N THR A 107 16.04 7.56 13.44
CA THR A 107 15.99 6.71 14.62
C THR A 107 17.22 5.80 14.65
N GLU A 108 17.38 5.01 15.71
CA GLU A 108 18.48 4.05 15.81
C GLU A 108 18.50 3.04 14.65
N ASN A 109 17.33 2.61 14.18
CA ASN A 109 17.19 1.54 13.18
C ASN A 109 16.49 1.98 11.88
N GLY A 110 16.54 3.27 11.55
CA GLY A 110 15.88 3.79 10.34
C GLY A 110 15.30 5.18 10.54
N TYR A 111 14.01 5.34 10.23
CA TYR A 111 13.34 6.65 10.28
C TYR A 111 11.93 6.51 10.84
N ARG A 112 11.48 7.53 11.54
CA ARG A 112 10.08 7.77 11.83
C ARG A 112 9.54 8.80 10.85
N VAL A 113 8.56 8.40 10.05
CA VAL A 113 7.93 9.26 9.05
C VAL A 113 6.55 9.64 9.56
N ARG A 114 6.28 10.94 9.65
CA ARG A 114 4.95 11.48 9.95
C ARG A 114 4.41 12.13 8.70
N GLY A 115 3.11 11.98 8.46
CA GLY A 115 2.52 12.55 7.26
C GLY A 115 1.03 12.32 7.12
N GLU A 116 0.55 12.53 5.91
CA GLU A 116 -0.85 12.45 5.55
C GLU A 116 -1.03 11.56 4.33
N LEU A 117 -2.02 10.67 4.42
CA LEU A 117 -2.44 9.78 3.34
C LEU A 117 -3.79 10.23 2.80
N THR A 118 -3.90 10.39 1.48
CA THR A 118 -5.14 10.72 0.79
C THR A 118 -5.58 9.56 -0.10
N ILE A 119 -6.75 9.01 0.19
CA ILE A 119 -7.40 7.97 -0.61
C ILE A 119 -8.86 8.38 -0.80
N CYS A 120 -9.41 8.18 -1.99
CA CYS A 120 -10.80 8.51 -2.31
C CYS A 120 -11.19 9.94 -1.91
N GLY A 121 -10.29 10.90 -2.08
CA GLY A 121 -10.53 12.30 -1.73
C GLY A 121 -10.55 12.61 -0.22
N THR A 122 -10.28 11.62 0.63
CA THR A 122 -10.22 11.76 2.09
C THR A 122 -8.77 11.70 2.56
N THR A 123 -8.36 12.69 3.35
CA THR A 123 -7.01 12.77 3.92
C THR A 123 -7.03 12.43 5.41
N ARG A 124 -6.10 11.58 5.83
CA ARG A 124 -5.93 11.17 7.24
C ARG A 124 -4.45 11.21 7.62
N PRO A 125 -4.13 11.50 8.89
CA PRO A 125 -2.78 11.29 9.41
C PRO A 125 -2.35 9.84 9.22
N CYS A 126 -1.11 9.65 8.79
CA CYS A 126 -0.52 8.31 8.60
C CYS A 126 0.97 8.39 8.94
N ASP A 127 1.29 7.91 10.12
CA ASP A 127 2.66 7.87 10.63
C ASP A 127 3.15 6.43 10.62
N PHE A 128 4.42 6.22 10.26
CA PHE A 128 4.99 4.87 10.23
C PHE A 128 6.49 4.89 10.51
N ALA A 129 7.02 3.72 10.86
CA ALA A 129 8.45 3.47 10.93
C ALA A 129 8.95 2.90 9.61
N LEU A 130 10.04 3.45 9.10
CA LEU A 130 10.79 2.93 7.98
C LEU A 130 12.06 2.32 8.56
N LEU A 131 12.14 0.99 8.55
CA LEU A 131 13.17 0.24 9.26
C LEU A 131 14.24 -0.27 8.30
N TYR A 132 15.48 -0.21 8.76
CA TYR A 132 16.61 -0.80 8.06
C TYR A 132 16.59 -2.32 8.24
N GLU A 133 16.70 -3.05 7.15
CA GLU A 133 16.77 -4.51 7.10
C GLU A 133 18.07 -4.96 6.44
N GLU A 134 18.88 -5.72 7.17
CA GLU A 134 20.08 -6.40 6.63
C GLU A 134 19.73 -7.76 6.03
N ALA A 135 18.73 -7.81 5.19
CA ALA A 135 18.28 -9.07 4.61
C ALA A 135 18.87 -9.32 3.21
N ALA A 136 19.11 -10.60 2.88
CA ALA A 136 19.46 -10.99 1.51
C ALA A 136 18.29 -10.66 0.55
N PRO A 137 18.54 -10.28 -0.71
CA PRO A 137 19.85 -10.22 -1.36
C PRO A 137 20.63 -8.92 -1.13
N ALA A 138 20.02 -7.87 -0.56
CA ALA A 138 20.66 -6.58 -0.31
C ALA A 138 20.01 -5.87 0.86
N PRO A 139 20.72 -4.98 1.57
CA PRO A 139 20.13 -4.11 2.58
C PRO A 139 19.00 -3.29 2.01
N ALA A 140 17.98 -3.03 2.81
CA ALA A 140 16.80 -2.29 2.41
C ALA A 140 16.22 -1.45 3.55
N LEU A 141 15.47 -0.44 3.18
CA LEU A 141 14.51 0.22 4.07
C LEU A 141 13.12 -0.35 3.78
N ALA A 142 12.41 -0.75 4.83
CA ALA A 142 11.12 -1.38 4.72
C ALA A 142 10.10 -0.81 5.72
N ALA A 143 8.85 -0.76 5.30
CA ALA A 143 7.72 -0.38 6.14
C ALA A 143 6.54 -1.32 5.91
N ALA A 144 5.78 -1.60 6.97
CA ALA A 144 4.49 -2.27 6.92
C ALA A 144 3.48 -1.39 7.66
N VAL A 145 2.57 -0.78 6.92
CA VAL A 145 1.69 0.29 7.41
C VAL A 145 0.25 -0.20 7.39
N PRO A 146 -0.41 -0.37 8.56
CA PRO A 146 -1.82 -0.70 8.59
C PRO A 146 -2.67 0.50 8.17
N VAL A 147 -3.65 0.25 7.30
CA VAL A 147 -4.59 1.25 6.79
C VAL A 147 -5.99 0.69 6.89
N ARG A 148 -6.89 1.43 7.55
CA ARG A 148 -8.31 1.05 7.66
C ARG A 148 -9.09 1.70 6.52
N GLN A 149 -9.75 0.88 5.72
CA GLN A 149 -10.51 1.32 4.56
C GLN A 149 -11.64 2.29 4.94
N THR A 150 -12.35 2.00 6.04
CA THR A 150 -13.47 2.83 6.50
C THR A 150 -13.04 4.23 6.97
N ASP A 151 -11.80 4.44 7.37
CA ASP A 151 -11.28 5.77 7.71
C ASP A 151 -11.23 6.70 6.48
N PHE A 152 -11.22 6.12 5.28
CA PHE A 152 -11.23 6.83 3.98
C PHE A 152 -12.58 6.78 3.28
N GLY A 153 -13.64 6.35 3.97
CA GLY A 153 -14.97 6.21 3.39
C GLY A 153 -15.09 5.06 2.38
N ILE A 154 -14.15 4.14 2.36
CA ILE A 154 -14.18 2.94 1.52
C ILE A 154 -14.99 1.86 2.24
N LYS A 155 -16.01 1.34 1.58
CA LYS A 155 -16.73 0.16 2.06
C LYS A 155 -15.93 -1.08 1.64
N PRO A 156 -15.46 -1.92 2.60
CA PRO A 156 -14.79 -3.16 2.25
C PRO A 156 -15.63 -4.04 1.34
N PHE A 157 -15.02 -4.60 0.30
CA PHE A 157 -15.72 -5.47 -0.64
C PHE A 157 -16.24 -6.72 0.07
N SER A 158 -17.48 -7.10 -0.19
CA SER A 158 -18.12 -8.26 0.43
C SER A 158 -18.90 -9.09 -0.57
N LEU A 159 -18.98 -10.39 -0.28
CA LEU A 159 -19.76 -11.39 -0.99
C LEU A 159 -20.67 -12.13 -0.01
N MET A 160 -21.58 -12.98 -0.56
CA MET A 160 -22.41 -13.88 0.25
C MET A 160 -23.15 -13.14 1.37
N MET A 161 -23.77 -12.02 1.05
CA MET A 161 -24.53 -11.16 1.99
C MET A 161 -23.69 -10.71 3.21
N GLY A 162 -22.40 -10.44 3.00
CA GLY A 162 -21.50 -9.96 4.06
C GLY A 162 -20.83 -11.06 4.89
N THR A 163 -21.10 -12.34 4.62
CA THR A 163 -20.45 -13.44 5.35
C THR A 163 -19.01 -13.69 4.91
N LEU A 164 -18.64 -13.20 3.73
CA LEU A 164 -17.30 -13.19 3.19
C LEU A 164 -16.95 -11.77 2.74
N GLN A 165 -15.95 -11.18 3.33
CA GLN A 165 -15.54 -9.80 2.99
C GLN A 165 -14.03 -9.60 3.14
N VAL A 166 -13.51 -8.62 2.43
CA VAL A 166 -12.16 -8.11 2.67
C VAL A 166 -12.14 -7.46 4.05
N ALA A 167 -11.13 -7.75 4.86
CA ALA A 167 -10.98 -7.12 6.15
C ALA A 167 -10.86 -5.58 6.00
N ASP A 168 -11.39 -4.83 6.96
CA ASP A 168 -11.32 -3.37 6.94
C ASP A 168 -9.88 -2.87 6.94
N GLU A 169 -9.02 -3.50 7.73
CA GLU A 169 -7.59 -3.18 7.74
C GLU A 169 -6.86 -3.93 6.63
N VAL A 170 -6.11 -3.17 5.84
CA VAL A 170 -5.12 -3.67 4.89
C VAL A 170 -3.73 -3.22 5.33
N THR A 171 -2.69 -3.91 4.87
CA THR A 171 -1.31 -3.52 5.17
C THR A 171 -0.62 -3.06 3.89
N VAL A 172 -0.13 -1.82 3.89
CA VAL A 172 0.72 -1.32 2.81
C VAL A 172 2.17 -1.69 3.14
N VAL A 173 2.80 -2.40 2.24
CA VAL A 173 4.19 -2.84 2.36
C VAL A 173 5.04 -2.08 1.36
N ALA A 174 6.09 -1.45 1.84
CA ALA A 174 7.07 -0.76 1.02
C ALA A 174 8.47 -1.28 1.34
N ARG A 175 9.30 -1.48 0.32
CA ARG A 175 10.69 -1.93 0.47
C ARG A 175 11.54 -1.36 -0.65
N ALA A 176 12.56 -0.60 -0.27
CA ALA A 176 13.55 -0.05 -1.21
C ALA A 176 14.94 -0.51 -0.82
N THR A 177 15.71 -1.01 -1.79
CA THR A 177 17.13 -1.35 -1.61
C THR A 177 17.95 -0.07 -1.40
N VAL A 178 18.90 -0.10 -0.47
CA VAL A 178 19.76 1.04 -0.09
C VAL A 178 21.22 0.71 -0.30
#